data_a6696ce295e1ebbabd882ab4242c3afb
#
_entry.id   a6696ce295e1ebbabd882ab4242c3afb
#
_cell.length_a   1.000
_cell.length_b   1.000
_cell.length_c   1.000
_cell.angle_alpha   90.00
_cell.angle_beta   90.00
_cell.angle_gamma   90.00
#
_symmetry.space_group_name_H-M   'P 1'
#
loop_
_entity.id
_entity.type
_entity.pdbx_description
1 polymer ?
#
loop_
_entity_poly.entity_id
_entity_poly.type
_entity_poly.pdbx_seq_one_letter_code
_entity_poly.pdbx_strand_id
1 'polypeptide(L)'
;MNPHAGPDQSENAEDRQRPVVIISVEDDIGLHCVDILEISGQGFGFREFRRDPEDPHGWRPTGLAINCTLSTCDQAVVKARRAIQWLNELQR
;
A
#
# COMPACT_ATOMS: atom_id res chain seq x y z
N MET A 1 -4.28 9.44 -32.40
CA MET A 1 -4.23 9.13 -31.86
C MET A 1 -4.26 8.91 -31.20
N ASN A 2 -4.32 9.31 -31.19
CA ASN A 2 -4.34 8.92 -30.38
C ASN A 2 -4.22 8.75 -29.96
N PRO A 3 -4.30 9.05 -30.23
CA PRO A 3 -4.43 8.84 -29.73
C PRO A 3 -4.49 8.73 -29.16
N HIS A 4 -4.58 9.03 -29.26
CA HIS A 4 -4.61 8.87 -28.45
C HIS A 4 -4.58 9.19 -27.96
N ALA A 5 -4.62 9.60 -28.33
CA ALA A 5 -4.53 9.89 -27.86
C ALA A 5 -4.57 10.17 -27.18
N GLY A 6 -4.53 10.52 -27.09
CA GLY A 6 -4.43 10.65 -26.43
C GLY A 6 -4.38 10.78 -25.60
N PRO A 7 -4.31 11.00 -25.52
CA PRO A 7 -4.16 10.99 -24.59
C PRO A 7 -4.29 11.00 -23.74
N ASP A 8 -4.42 10.71 -23.73
CA ASP A 8 -4.28 10.59 -22.64
C ASP A 8 -4.93 11.19 -21.47
N GLN A 9 -5.90 11.73 -21.40
CA GLN A 9 -6.43 12.62 -20.42
C GLN A 9 -7.26 11.92 -19.38
N SER A 10 -8.20 11.12 -19.81
CA SER A 10 -9.02 10.38 -18.86
C SER A 10 -8.21 9.36 -18.10
N GLU A 11 -7.26 8.77 -18.77
CA GLU A 11 -6.40 7.84 -18.07
C GLU A 11 -5.61 8.56 -17.00
N ASN A 12 -5.31 9.80 -17.22
CA ASN A 12 -4.55 10.56 -16.24
C ASN A 12 -5.34 10.79 -14.97
N ALA A 13 -6.63 11.01 -15.09
CA ALA A 13 -7.46 11.19 -13.91
C ALA A 13 -7.49 9.92 -13.07
N GLU A 14 -7.64 8.79 -13.74
CA GLU A 14 -7.62 7.52 -13.04
C GLU A 14 -6.28 7.24 -12.41
N ASP A 15 -5.23 7.52 -13.14
CA ASP A 15 -3.87 7.25 -12.64
C ASP A 15 -3.56 8.07 -11.41
N ARG A 16 -4.04 9.31 -11.37
CA ARG A 16 -3.78 10.17 -10.23
C ARG A 16 -4.49 9.70 -8.98
N GLN A 17 -5.51 8.84 -9.14
CA GLN A 17 -6.23 8.33 -7.99
C GLN A 17 -5.75 6.95 -7.56
N ARG A 18 -4.78 6.42 -8.23
CA ARG A 18 -4.23 5.13 -7.86
C ARG A 18 -3.20 5.29 -6.76
N PRO A 19 -3.26 4.41 -5.76
CA PRO A 19 -2.24 4.43 -4.73
C PRO A 19 -0.88 4.04 -5.31
N VAL A 20 0.14 4.72 -4.82
CA VAL A 20 1.52 4.40 -5.14
C VAL A 20 2.17 3.87 -3.88
N VAL A 21 2.88 2.76 -3.99
CA VAL A 21 3.60 2.19 -2.86
C VAL A 21 4.85 3.02 -2.61
N ILE A 22 4.96 3.55 -1.39
CA ILE A 22 6.11 4.34 -0.99
C ILE A 22 7.11 3.49 -0.22
N ILE A 23 6.60 2.67 0.68
CA ILE A 23 7.41 1.82 1.54
C ILE A 23 6.75 0.45 1.55
N SER A 24 7.56 -0.59 1.46
CA SER A 24 7.07 -1.95 1.56
C SER A 24 7.94 -2.70 2.55
N VAL A 25 7.32 -3.34 3.54
CA VAL A 25 8.04 -4.04 4.60
C VAL A 25 7.51 -5.45 4.70
N GLU A 26 8.42 -6.43 4.72
CA GLU A 26 8.05 -7.82 4.93
C GLU A 26 8.50 -8.27 6.31
N ASP A 27 7.82 -9.28 6.85
CA ASP A 27 8.25 -9.86 8.10
C ASP A 27 9.45 -10.78 7.87
N ASP A 28 9.99 -11.33 8.95
CA ASP A 28 11.24 -12.08 8.89
C ASP A 28 11.13 -13.33 8.03
N ILE A 29 9.96 -13.94 7.99
CA ILE A 29 9.78 -15.19 7.26
C ILE A 29 9.19 -14.99 5.88
N GLY A 30 8.88 -13.73 5.52
CA GLY A 30 8.41 -13.44 4.18
C GLY A 30 6.97 -13.85 3.88
N LEU A 31 6.15 -14.00 4.92
CA LEU A 31 4.75 -14.39 4.74
C LEU A 31 3.77 -13.25 4.95
N HIS A 32 4.24 -12.14 5.47
CA HIS A 32 3.42 -10.95 5.68
C HIS A 32 4.14 -9.74 5.13
N CYS A 33 3.35 -8.80 4.63
CA CYS A 33 3.88 -7.58 4.03
C CYS A 33 2.92 -6.45 4.33
N VAL A 34 3.46 -5.27 4.54
CA VAL A 34 2.64 -4.07 4.61
C VAL A 34 3.20 -3.04 3.63
N ASP A 35 2.31 -2.44 2.88
CA ASP A 35 2.64 -1.35 1.97
C ASP A 35 2.12 -0.05 2.54
N ILE A 36 2.97 0.95 2.57
CA ILE A 36 2.56 2.32 2.86
C ILE A 36 2.29 2.97 1.53
N LEU A 37 1.13 3.58 1.41
CA LEU A 37 0.61 4.02 0.12
C LEU A 37 0.33 5.51 0.14
N GLU A 38 0.42 6.12 -1.01
CA GLU A 38 0.03 7.52 -1.20
C GLU A 38 -0.85 7.65 -2.43
N ILE A 39 -1.90 8.44 -2.30
CA ILE A 39 -2.63 8.95 -3.46
C ILE A 39 -2.36 10.43 -3.54
N SER A 40 -1.73 10.85 -4.62
CA SER A 40 -1.34 12.24 -4.81
C SER A 40 -2.55 13.15 -4.64
N GLY A 41 -2.38 14.17 -3.80
CA GLY A 41 -3.45 15.12 -3.54
C GLY A 41 -4.49 14.66 -2.53
N GLN A 42 -4.40 13.43 -2.06
CA GLN A 42 -5.38 12.92 -1.09
C GLN A 42 -4.76 12.53 0.23
N GLY A 43 -3.64 11.80 0.21
CA GLY A 43 -3.03 11.44 1.46
C GLY A 43 -2.39 10.07 1.45
N PHE A 44 -2.14 9.57 2.66
CA PHE A 44 -1.37 8.37 2.90
C PHE A 44 -2.20 7.33 3.64
N GLY A 45 -1.87 6.07 3.43
CA GLY A 45 -2.52 4.97 4.10
C GLY A 45 -1.63 3.75 4.09
N PHE A 46 -2.21 2.60 4.45
CA PHE A 46 -1.45 1.36 4.42
C PHE A 46 -2.36 0.21 4.06
N ARG A 47 -1.74 -0.90 3.67
CA ARG A 47 -2.46 -2.13 3.37
C ARG A 47 -1.58 -3.30 3.71
N GLU A 48 -2.13 -4.25 4.45
CA GLU A 48 -1.40 -5.46 4.81
C GLU A 48 -1.76 -6.59 3.86
N PHE A 49 -0.76 -7.42 3.57
CA PHE A 49 -0.90 -8.60 2.73
C PHE A 49 -0.28 -9.80 3.44
N ARG A 50 -0.73 -10.96 3.04
CA ARG A 50 -0.11 -12.20 3.48
C ARG A 50 -0.03 -13.14 2.29
N ARG A 51 0.83 -14.14 2.40
CA ARG A 51 0.86 -15.20 1.41
C ARG A 51 1.07 -16.53 2.11
N ASP A 52 0.57 -17.58 1.46
CA ASP A 52 0.67 -18.93 1.98
C ASP A 52 2.00 -19.51 1.51
N PRO A 53 2.78 -20.14 2.39
CA PRO A 53 4.05 -20.73 1.95
C PRO A 53 3.88 -21.80 0.88
N GLU A 54 2.70 -22.39 0.80
CA GLU A 54 2.43 -23.43 -0.19
C GLU A 54 1.74 -22.89 -1.43
N ASP A 55 1.43 -21.60 -1.47
CA ASP A 55 0.72 -21.00 -2.58
C ASP A 55 1.65 -20.01 -3.27
N PRO A 56 2.20 -20.35 -4.43
CA PRO A 56 3.14 -19.46 -5.10
C PRO A 56 2.47 -18.27 -5.79
N HIS A 57 1.17 -18.12 -5.69
CA HIS A 57 0.46 -17.10 -6.43
C HIS A 57 0.57 -15.71 -5.81
N GLY A 58 1.24 -15.60 -4.68
CA GLY A 58 1.63 -14.30 -4.20
C GLY A 58 0.74 -13.74 -3.11
N TRP A 59 0.82 -12.44 -3.01
CA TRP A 59 0.28 -11.71 -1.87
C TRP A 59 -1.23 -11.53 -1.97
N ARG A 60 -1.90 -11.68 -0.84
CA ARG A 60 -3.36 -11.47 -0.74
C ARG A 60 -3.64 -10.49 0.38
N PRO A 61 -4.57 -9.54 0.17
CA PRO A 61 -4.92 -8.61 1.24
C PRO A 61 -5.49 -9.34 2.44
N THR A 62 -5.11 -8.88 3.63
CA THR A 62 -5.67 -9.46 4.87
C THR A 62 -6.93 -8.75 5.32
N GLY A 63 -7.20 -7.58 4.77
CA GLY A 63 -8.30 -6.74 5.22
C GLY A 63 -7.85 -5.63 6.15
N LEU A 64 -6.65 -5.71 6.71
CA LEU A 64 -6.13 -4.62 7.53
C LEU A 64 -5.59 -3.53 6.62
N ALA A 65 -6.22 -2.36 6.69
CA ALA A 65 -5.86 -1.26 5.82
C ALA A 65 -6.46 0.03 6.33
N ILE A 66 -5.81 1.14 5.98
CA ILE A 66 -6.39 2.46 6.10
C ILE A 66 -6.24 3.11 4.73
N ASN A 67 -7.34 3.64 4.23
CA ASN A 67 -7.32 4.34 2.95
C ASN A 67 -6.40 5.55 3.01
N CYS A 68 -6.02 6.06 1.84
CA CYS A 68 -5.07 7.16 1.75
C CYS A 68 -5.73 8.47 2.14
N THR A 69 -6.02 8.61 3.43
CA THR A 69 -6.69 9.78 4.01
C THR A 69 -5.85 10.48 5.06
N LEU A 70 -4.70 9.90 5.43
CA LEU A 70 -3.85 10.49 6.46
C LEU A 70 -2.95 11.55 5.84
N SER A 71 -2.60 12.54 6.65
CA SER A 71 -1.90 13.72 6.14
C SER A 71 -0.44 13.46 5.79
N THR A 72 0.20 12.52 6.48
CA THR A 72 1.64 12.30 6.29
C THR A 72 1.95 10.82 6.23
N CYS A 73 3.09 10.52 5.63
CA CYS A 73 3.61 9.16 5.60
C CYS A 73 3.85 8.65 7.01
N ASP A 74 4.38 9.50 7.89
CA ASP A 74 4.63 9.11 9.28
C ASP A 74 3.36 8.66 9.97
N GLN A 75 2.26 9.36 9.74
CA GLN A 75 0.99 8.96 10.33
C GLN A 75 0.58 7.57 9.85
N ALA A 76 0.79 7.29 8.57
CA ALA A 76 0.45 5.97 8.03
C ALA A 76 1.31 4.89 8.67
N VAL A 77 2.59 5.15 8.86
CA VAL A 77 3.50 4.21 9.50
C VAL A 77 3.07 3.95 10.93
N VAL A 78 2.75 5.00 11.68
CA VAL A 78 2.33 4.86 13.07
C VAL A 78 1.05 4.04 13.16
N LYS A 79 0.09 4.33 12.30
CA LYS A 79 -1.18 3.59 12.30
C LYS A 79 -0.97 2.14 11.93
N ALA A 80 -0.11 1.88 10.95
CA ALA A 80 0.20 0.51 10.55
C ALA A 80 0.82 -0.27 11.71
N ARG A 81 1.76 0.35 12.41
CA ARG A 81 2.41 -0.31 13.55
C ARG A 81 1.43 -0.63 14.65
N ARG A 82 0.46 0.24 14.89
CA ARG A 82 -0.54 -0.01 15.92
C ARG A 82 -1.50 -1.13 15.53
N ALA A 83 -1.80 -1.23 14.26
CA ALA A 83 -2.75 -2.22 13.77
C ALA A 83 -2.10 -3.59 13.53
N ILE A 84 -0.82 -3.62 13.23
CA ILE A 84 -0.13 -4.82 12.77
C ILE A 84 0.94 -5.19 13.77
N GLN A 85 0.67 -6.23 14.54
CA GLN A 85 1.56 -6.59 15.63
C GLN A 85 2.94 -7.00 15.16
N TRP A 86 3.02 -7.79 14.11
CA TRP A 86 4.33 -8.25 13.63
C TRP A 86 5.19 -7.08 13.16
N LEU A 87 4.54 -6.05 12.61
CA LEU A 87 5.27 -4.87 12.16
C LEU A 87 5.85 -4.11 13.34
N ASN A 88 5.05 -3.98 14.39
CA ASN A 88 5.51 -3.31 15.59
C ASN A 88 6.67 -4.04 16.24
N GLU A 89 6.62 -5.37 16.23
CA GLU A 89 7.68 -6.19 16.80
C GLU A 89 8.95 -6.15 15.97
N LEU A 90 8.82 -5.96 14.68
CA LEU A 90 9.95 -5.88 13.78
C LEU A 90 10.78 -4.63 14.03
N GLN A 91 10.15 -3.57 14.46
CA GLN A 91 10.82 -2.30 14.73
C GLN A 91 11.65 -2.39 15.99
N ARG A 92 12.90 -1.98 15.91
CA ARG A 92 13.79 -1.98 17.06
C ARG A 92 14.28 -0.59 17.33
#